data_f31666e2ae9c7f02bf1e687a2fb5a5f2
#
_entry.id   f31666e2ae9c7f02bf1e687a2fb5a5f2
#
_cell.length_a   1.000
_cell.length_b   1.000
_cell.length_c   1.000
_cell.angle_alpha   90.00
_cell.angle_beta   90.00
_cell.angle_gamma   90.00
#
_symmetry.space_group_name_H-M   'P 1'
#
loop_
_entity.id
_entity.type
_entity.pdbx_description
1 polymer ?
#
loop_
_entity_poly.entity_id
_entity_poly.type
_entity_poly.pdbx_seq_one_letter_code
_entity_poly.pdbx_strand_id
1 'polypeptide(L)'
;MSVTDNHHLIIRAFAYAWRYKKLYEKGMSVDNIMKQERMTKRTIYKYLNLAYLSPKIVNQLLDGTLIINLQKLFEIASKKLSFNEQENINFKK
;
A
#
# COMPACT_ATOMS: atom_id res chain seq x y z
N MET A 1 4.24 20.33 1.40
CA MET A 1 4.25 19.17 2.30
C MET A 1 5.68 18.74 2.58
N SER A 2 6.01 18.55 3.83
CA SER A 2 7.35 18.12 4.20
C SER A 2 7.54 16.62 3.98
N VAL A 3 8.81 16.19 3.95
CA VAL A 3 9.12 14.77 3.85
C VAL A 3 8.51 13.99 5.01
N THR A 4 8.53 14.59 6.20
CA THR A 4 7.96 13.96 7.40
C THR A 4 6.46 13.70 7.24
N ASP A 5 5.72 14.66 6.70
CA ASP A 5 4.28 14.49 6.50
C ASP A 5 3.99 13.38 5.49
N ASN A 6 4.75 13.34 4.40
CA ASN A 6 4.60 12.29 3.41
C ASN A 6 4.91 10.92 3.99
N HIS A 7 5.95 10.86 4.82
CA HIS A 7 6.34 9.60 5.48
C HIS A 7 5.22 9.09 6.40
N HIS A 8 4.60 9.99 7.18
CA HIS A 8 3.47 9.62 8.04
C HIS A 8 2.29 9.09 7.24
N LEU A 9 2.00 9.69 6.10
CA LEU A 9 0.91 9.23 5.24
C LEU A 9 1.17 7.81 4.73
N ILE A 10 2.42 7.54 4.37
CA ILE A 10 2.79 6.21 3.88
C ILE A 10 2.69 5.18 4.99
N ILE A 11 3.18 5.48 6.18
CA ILE A 11 3.08 4.57 7.32
C ILE A 11 1.62 4.25 7.62
N ARG A 12 0.77 5.28 7.63
CA ARG A 12 -0.66 5.09 7.88
C ARG A 12 -1.30 4.21 6.82
N ALA A 13 -0.93 4.44 5.55
CA ALA A 13 -1.47 3.65 4.45
C ALA A 13 -1.12 2.18 4.60
N PHE A 14 0.11 1.87 4.98
CA PHE A 14 0.50 0.47 5.21
C PHE A 14 -0.19 -0.14 6.42
N ALA A 15 -0.47 0.65 7.44
CA ALA A 15 -1.22 0.16 8.60
C ALA A 15 -2.61 -0.31 8.15
N TYR A 16 -3.30 0.47 7.33
CA TYR A 16 -4.59 0.07 6.78
C TYR A 16 -4.45 -1.13 5.84
N ALA A 17 -3.41 -1.13 5.00
CA ALA A 17 -3.19 -2.22 4.05
C ALA A 17 -3.04 -3.56 4.77
N TRP A 18 -2.23 -3.59 5.82
CA TRP A 18 -2.00 -4.81 6.58
C TRP A 18 -3.24 -5.23 7.36
N ARG A 19 -4.02 -4.27 7.86
CA ARG A 19 -5.27 -4.57 8.55
C ARG A 19 -6.24 -5.27 7.61
N TYR A 20 -6.43 -4.73 6.40
CA TYR A 20 -7.36 -5.30 5.43
C TYR A 20 -6.85 -6.65 4.92
N LYS A 21 -5.56 -6.77 4.70
CA LYS A 21 -4.96 -8.03 4.30
C LYS A 21 -5.22 -9.12 5.33
N LYS A 22 -5.04 -8.79 6.61
CA LYS A 22 -5.27 -9.73 7.69
C LYS A 22 -6.72 -10.18 7.75
N LEU A 23 -7.67 -9.25 7.60
CA LEU A 23 -9.09 -9.57 7.57
C LEU A 23 -9.42 -10.49 6.40
N TYR A 24 -8.89 -10.16 5.24
CA TYR A 24 -9.11 -10.92 4.02
C TYR A 24 -8.56 -12.34 4.16
N GLU A 25 -7.38 -12.49 4.71
CA GLU A 25 -6.74 -13.80 4.91
C GLU A 25 -7.47 -14.65 5.94
N LYS A 26 -8.22 -14.03 6.84
CA LYS A 26 -9.05 -14.76 7.80
C LYS A 26 -10.38 -15.23 7.19
N GLY A 27 -10.59 -14.92 5.93
CA GLY A 27 -11.79 -15.38 5.21
C GLY A 27 -12.90 -14.34 5.08
N MET A 28 -12.67 -13.12 5.55
CA MET A 28 -13.67 -12.07 5.42
C MET A 28 -13.74 -11.60 3.97
N SER A 29 -14.95 -11.55 3.41
CA SER A 29 -15.14 -11.08 2.04
C SER A 29 -14.89 -9.58 1.94
N VAL A 30 -14.55 -9.11 0.74
CA VAL A 30 -14.37 -7.67 0.52
C VAL A 30 -15.64 -6.90 0.88
N ASP A 31 -16.81 -7.45 0.55
CA ASP A 31 -18.07 -6.80 0.88
C ASP A 31 -18.23 -6.61 2.38
N ASN A 32 -17.85 -7.59 3.18
CA ASN A 32 -17.93 -7.48 4.64
C ASN A 32 -16.90 -6.49 5.18
N ILE A 33 -15.72 -6.44 4.59
CA ILE A 33 -14.69 -5.45 4.97
C ILE A 33 -15.22 -4.04 4.71
N MET A 34 -15.86 -3.85 3.54
CA MET A 34 -16.47 -2.56 3.19
C MET A 34 -17.46 -2.10 4.24
N LYS A 35 -18.32 -3.01 4.69
CA LYS A 35 -19.32 -2.68 5.68
C LYS A 35 -18.71 -2.36 7.04
N GLN A 36 -17.75 -3.18 7.46
CA GLN A 36 -17.10 -3.00 8.74
C GLN A 36 -16.29 -1.71 8.81
N GLU A 37 -15.52 -1.43 7.76
CA GLU A 37 -14.62 -0.27 7.74
C GLU A 37 -15.27 0.98 7.16
N ARG A 38 -16.48 0.86 6.62
CA ARG A 38 -17.20 1.97 5.98
C ARG A 38 -16.41 2.57 4.83
N MET A 39 -15.83 1.70 4.02
CA MET A 39 -15.02 2.10 2.87
C MET A 39 -15.63 1.55 1.59
N THR A 40 -15.35 2.20 0.47
CA THR A 40 -15.78 1.69 -0.83
C THR A 40 -14.93 0.51 -1.24
N LYS A 41 -15.45 -0.31 -2.15
CA LYS A 41 -14.74 -1.45 -2.70
C LYS A 41 -13.41 -1.03 -3.31
N ARG A 42 -13.44 0.07 -4.08
CA ARG A 42 -12.23 0.61 -4.71
C ARG A 42 -11.16 0.94 -3.66
N THR A 43 -11.55 1.55 -2.56
CA THR A 43 -10.63 1.91 -1.50
C THR A 43 -10.03 0.67 -0.83
N ILE A 44 -10.85 -0.36 -0.59
CA ILE A 44 -10.36 -1.60 0.01
C ILE A 44 -9.30 -2.24 -0.89
N TYR A 45 -9.58 -2.38 -2.19
CA TYR A 45 -8.61 -2.97 -3.12
C TYR A 45 -7.35 -2.14 -3.24
N LYS A 46 -7.48 -0.83 -3.19
CA LYS A 46 -6.35 0.09 -3.24
C LYS A 46 -5.35 -0.20 -2.12
N TYR A 47 -5.85 -0.38 -0.90
CA TYR A 47 -4.99 -0.71 0.24
C TYR A 47 -4.50 -2.15 0.20
N LEU A 48 -5.35 -3.08 -0.22
CA LEU A 48 -4.92 -4.47 -0.36
C LEU A 48 -3.74 -4.60 -1.32
N ASN A 49 -3.77 -3.85 -2.41
CA ASN A 49 -2.67 -3.87 -3.36
C ASN A 49 -1.36 -3.42 -2.73
N LEU A 50 -1.41 -2.43 -1.84
CA LEU A 50 -0.21 -1.98 -1.11
C LEU A 50 0.39 -3.10 -0.28
N ALA A 51 -0.47 -3.93 0.32
CA ALA A 51 -0.02 -5.01 1.19
C ALA A 51 0.79 -6.07 0.46
N TYR A 52 0.69 -6.11 -0.87
CA TYR A 52 1.40 -7.10 -1.68
C TYR A 52 2.62 -6.54 -2.41
N LEU A 53 3.09 -5.36 -2.00
CA LEU A 53 4.33 -4.81 -2.54
C LEU A 53 5.53 -5.62 -2.05
N SER A 54 6.62 -5.53 -2.82
CA SER A 54 7.87 -6.19 -2.45
C SER A 54 8.33 -5.77 -1.06
N PRO A 55 8.75 -6.72 -0.21
CA PRO A 55 9.27 -6.38 1.12
C PRO A 55 10.43 -5.39 1.07
N LYS A 56 11.27 -5.48 0.06
CA LYS A 56 12.39 -4.55 -0.11
C LYS A 56 11.88 -3.12 -0.27
N ILE A 57 10.87 -2.93 -1.11
CA ILE A 57 10.28 -1.60 -1.34
C ILE A 57 9.61 -1.10 -0.07
N VAL A 58 8.86 -1.98 0.61
CA VAL A 58 8.17 -1.62 1.84
C VAL A 58 9.18 -1.16 2.90
N ASN A 59 10.27 -1.88 3.07
CA ASN A 59 11.30 -1.52 4.04
C ASN A 59 11.92 -0.17 3.72
N GLN A 60 12.20 0.10 2.45
CA GLN A 60 12.77 1.37 2.03
C GLN A 60 11.80 2.53 2.27
N LEU A 61 10.51 2.29 2.08
CA LEU A 61 9.50 3.31 2.34
C LEU A 61 9.37 3.60 3.83
N LEU A 62 9.40 2.54 4.64
CA LEU A 62 9.22 2.69 6.10
C LEU A 62 10.44 3.32 6.77
N ASP A 63 11.64 3.03 6.29
CA ASP A 63 12.86 3.60 6.89
C ASP A 63 13.23 4.97 6.30
N GLY A 64 12.46 5.44 5.32
CA GLY A 64 12.69 6.76 4.74
C GLY A 64 13.74 6.80 3.63
N THR A 65 14.32 5.66 3.28
CA THR A 65 15.33 5.59 2.22
C THR A 65 14.73 5.91 0.86
N LEU A 66 13.52 5.41 0.60
CA LEU A 66 12.81 5.68 -0.65
C LEU A 66 11.71 6.70 -0.38
N ILE A 67 11.75 7.81 -1.11
CA ILE A 67 10.76 8.88 -0.97
C ILE A 67 9.90 8.93 -2.23
N ILE A 68 8.59 8.73 -2.05
CA ILE A 68 7.64 8.73 -3.15
C ILE A 68 6.31 9.22 -2.59
N ASN A 69 5.51 9.93 -3.38
CA ASN A 69 4.21 10.36 -2.86
C ASN A 69 3.22 9.18 -2.88
N LEU A 70 2.21 9.30 -2.02
CA LEU A 70 1.27 8.21 -1.80
C LEU A 70 0.47 7.86 -3.06
N GLN A 71 0.07 8.85 -3.82
CA GLN A 71 -0.70 8.62 -5.04
C GLN A 71 0.09 7.79 -6.05
N LYS A 72 1.36 8.11 -6.23
CA LYS A 72 2.24 7.36 -7.13
C LYS A 72 2.41 5.93 -6.64
N LEU A 73 2.52 5.77 -5.33
CA LEU A 73 2.65 4.45 -4.71
C LEU A 73 1.43 3.58 -5.00
N PHE A 74 0.23 4.14 -4.88
CA PHE A 74 -0.99 3.42 -5.21
C PHE A 74 -1.04 3.02 -6.68
N GLU A 75 -0.57 3.90 -7.57
CA GLU A 75 -0.50 3.59 -9.01
C GLU A 75 0.38 2.37 -9.25
N ILE A 76 1.57 2.36 -8.66
CA ILE A 76 2.52 1.26 -8.84
C ILE A 76 1.94 -0.04 -8.28
N ALA A 77 1.32 0.02 -7.12
CA ALA A 77 0.73 -1.15 -6.50
C ALA A 77 -0.40 -1.74 -7.36
N SER A 78 -1.16 -0.89 -8.03
CA SER A 78 -2.29 -1.33 -8.84
C SER A 78 -1.87 -2.09 -10.09
N LYS A 79 -0.61 -1.98 -10.50
CA LYS A 79 -0.11 -2.67 -11.70
C LYS A 79 0.08 -4.16 -11.49
N LYS A 80 0.07 -4.61 -10.24
CA LYS A 80 0.20 -6.02 -9.88
C LYS A 80 1.44 -6.68 -10.47
N LEU A 81 2.55 -5.97 -10.42
CA LEU A 81 3.83 -6.48 -10.91
C LEU A 81 4.38 -7.53 -9.94
N SER A 82 5.25 -8.41 -10.47
CA SER A 82 5.99 -9.32 -9.60
C SER A 82 6.95 -8.52 -8.72
N PHE A 83 7.47 -9.13 -7.66
CA PHE A 83 8.41 -8.43 -6.79
C PHE A 83 9.64 -7.97 -7.55
N ASN A 84 10.14 -8.81 -8.46
CA ASN A 84 11.30 -8.46 -9.25
C ASN A 84 11.03 -7.24 -10.14
N GLU A 85 9.88 -7.23 -10.79
CA GLU A 85 9.49 -6.09 -11.61
C GLU A 85 9.32 -4.82 -10.79
N GLN A 86 8.74 -4.93 -9.59
CA GLN A 86 8.57 -3.80 -8.70
C GLN A 86 9.92 -3.19 -8.32
N GLU A 87 10.89 -4.05 -8.02
CA GLU A 87 12.20 -3.60 -7.56
C GLU A 87 13.02 -2.97 -8.67
N ASN A 88 12.66 -3.21 -9.92
CA ASN A 88 13.32 -2.61 -11.08
C ASN A 88 12.69 -1.29 -11.53
N ILE A 89 11.61 -0.86 -10.87
CA ILE A 89 10.98 0.42 -11.19
C ILE A 89 11.92 1.56 -10.81
N ASN A 90 12.05 2.54 -11.70
CA ASN A 90 12.85 3.71 -11.43
C ASN A 90 12.02 4.74 -10.65
N PHE A 91 12.36 4.93 -9.40
CA PHE A 91 11.65 5.87 -8.52
C PHE A 91 12.23 7.28 -8.52
N LYS A 92 13.32 7.50 -9.23
CA LYS A 92 13.90 8.83 -9.34
C LYS A 92 13.04 9.64 -10.26
N LYS A 93 12.63 10.66 -9.91
CA LYS A 93 11.92 11.43 -10.77
C LYS A 93 10.93 11.87 -10.63
#